data_0c84d69939ed906bdd61343f24a649a4
#
_entry.id   0c84d69939ed906bdd61343f24a649a4
#
_cell.length_a   1.000
_cell.length_b   1.000
_cell.length_c   1.000
_cell.angle_alpha   90.00
_cell.angle_beta   90.00
_cell.angle_gamma   90.00
#
_symmetry.space_group_name_H-M   'P 1'
#
loop_
_entity.id
_entity.type
_entity.pdbx_description
1 polymer ?
#
loop_
_entity_poly.entity_id
_entity_poly.type
_entity_poly.pdbx_seq_one_letter_code
_entity_poly.pdbx_strand_id
1 'polypeptide(L)'
;MLLSVVIPAQNEEGSIGGTVAALARRLAADGVAFEIVVVDDHSDDGTAAAVATAARSLPAVRCVPNLRAKGFGNAIHTGLDAFRGDAVCIVMADASDDPADVVAYWRAIEDGYDCAFGTRFARPARVVGYPFPKLLLNRFANAVVALMFGIRYNDVTNAFKCYRRDVIDGLRPILSHHFNITVELPLKAIVRGYSWTVVPTNWYNRKHGVSKLKIKEMGSRYLFIVLYVLIEKWLARGDYRRPARLAPPSQEIPPVPRSKAAAP
;
A
#
# COMPACT_ATOMS: atom_id res chain seq x y z
N MET A 1 -9.11 -18.13 -0.75
CA MET A 1 -8.89 -16.78 -0.20
C MET A 1 -9.16 -15.74 -1.30
N LEU A 2 -9.69 -14.58 -0.97
CA LEU A 2 -10.02 -13.48 -1.89
C LEU A 2 -9.11 -12.28 -1.59
N LEU A 3 -8.49 -11.70 -2.61
CA LEU A 3 -7.72 -10.45 -2.51
C LEU A 3 -8.62 -9.26 -2.88
N SER A 4 -8.68 -8.25 -2.02
CA SER A 4 -9.23 -6.94 -2.38
C SER A 4 -8.11 -6.00 -2.79
N VAL A 5 -8.26 -5.32 -3.92
CA VAL A 5 -7.38 -4.22 -4.32
C VAL A 5 -8.14 -2.91 -4.13
N VAL A 6 -7.68 -2.08 -3.21
CA VAL A 6 -8.26 -0.76 -2.93
C VAL A 6 -7.46 0.30 -3.67
N ILE A 7 -8.13 1.09 -4.50
CA ILE A 7 -7.53 2.13 -5.33
C ILE A 7 -8.20 3.48 -5.00
N PRO A 8 -7.58 4.35 -4.18
CA PRO A 8 -8.05 5.71 -4.01
C PRO A 8 -7.81 6.51 -5.30
N ALA A 9 -8.85 7.11 -5.86
CA ALA A 9 -8.80 7.84 -7.11
C ALA A 9 -9.37 9.24 -6.94
N GLN A 10 -8.66 10.25 -7.44
CA GLN A 10 -9.11 11.63 -7.49
C GLN A 10 -8.60 12.30 -8.77
N ASN A 11 -9.49 12.59 -9.70
CA ASN A 11 -9.16 13.17 -11.00
C ASN A 11 -8.10 12.34 -11.73
N GLU A 12 -8.44 11.07 -11.97
CA GLU A 12 -7.59 10.05 -12.59
C GLU A 12 -8.27 9.44 -13.84
N GLU A 13 -9.14 10.17 -14.49
CA GLU A 13 -9.88 9.74 -15.71
C GLU A 13 -8.95 9.11 -16.76
N GLY A 14 -7.77 9.75 -16.99
CA GLY A 14 -6.83 9.31 -18.02
C GLY A 14 -6.02 8.06 -17.67
N SER A 15 -6.03 7.60 -16.41
CA SER A 15 -5.19 6.49 -15.93
C SER A 15 -5.98 5.31 -15.35
N ILE A 16 -7.10 5.59 -14.67
CA ILE A 16 -7.80 4.60 -13.86
C ILE A 16 -8.29 3.38 -14.66
N GLY A 17 -8.83 3.59 -15.86
CA GLY A 17 -9.31 2.50 -16.72
C GLY A 17 -8.20 1.51 -17.09
N GLY A 18 -7.03 2.05 -17.48
CA GLY A 18 -5.84 1.26 -17.81
C GLY A 18 -5.28 0.52 -16.60
N THR A 19 -5.23 1.18 -15.44
CA THR A 19 -4.76 0.60 -14.17
C THR A 19 -5.62 -0.58 -13.75
N VAL A 20 -6.95 -0.42 -13.74
CA VAL A 20 -7.91 -1.48 -13.39
C VAL A 20 -7.80 -2.67 -14.36
N ALA A 21 -7.73 -2.40 -15.67
CA ALA A 21 -7.62 -3.46 -16.68
C ALA A 21 -6.31 -4.24 -16.57
N ALA A 22 -5.18 -3.56 -16.29
CA ALA A 22 -3.88 -4.19 -16.12
C ALA A 22 -3.86 -5.09 -14.87
N LEU A 23 -4.37 -4.61 -13.75
CA LEU A 23 -4.51 -5.37 -12.50
C LEU A 23 -5.39 -6.60 -12.69
N ALA A 24 -6.60 -6.42 -13.25
CA ALA A 24 -7.54 -7.54 -13.45
C ALA A 24 -6.94 -8.64 -14.35
N ARG A 25 -6.30 -8.24 -15.46
CA ARG A 25 -5.63 -9.16 -16.36
C ARG A 25 -4.53 -9.95 -15.68
N ARG A 26 -3.68 -9.26 -14.90
CA ARG A 26 -2.55 -9.88 -14.23
C ARG A 26 -3.01 -10.83 -13.13
N LEU A 27 -3.93 -10.42 -12.27
CA LEU A 27 -4.45 -11.26 -11.20
C LEU A 27 -5.18 -12.49 -11.73
N ALA A 28 -5.98 -12.34 -12.79
CA ALA A 28 -6.63 -13.47 -13.45
C ALA A 28 -5.64 -14.46 -14.06
N ALA A 29 -4.58 -13.97 -14.74
CA ALA A 29 -3.54 -14.80 -15.34
C ALA A 29 -2.76 -15.62 -14.30
N ASP A 30 -2.58 -15.07 -13.08
CA ASP A 30 -1.91 -15.75 -11.96
C ASP A 30 -2.88 -16.59 -11.09
N GLY A 31 -4.15 -16.72 -11.48
CA GLY A 31 -5.17 -17.53 -10.78
C GLY A 31 -5.58 -16.98 -9.41
N VAL A 32 -5.38 -15.68 -9.17
CA VAL A 32 -5.77 -15.03 -7.91
C VAL A 32 -7.25 -14.67 -7.98
N ALA A 33 -8.04 -15.12 -7.01
CA ALA A 33 -9.41 -14.62 -6.83
C ALA A 33 -9.35 -13.20 -6.25
N PHE A 34 -10.02 -12.23 -6.90
CA PHE A 34 -9.89 -10.82 -6.51
C PHE A 34 -11.18 -10.01 -6.67
N GLU A 35 -11.24 -8.89 -5.96
CA GLU A 35 -12.10 -7.75 -6.25
C GLU A 35 -11.24 -6.48 -6.36
N ILE A 36 -11.69 -5.51 -7.14
CA ILE A 36 -11.07 -4.17 -7.22
C ILE A 36 -12.10 -3.14 -6.76
N VAL A 37 -11.76 -2.42 -5.70
CA VAL A 37 -12.57 -1.38 -5.09
C VAL A 37 -11.92 -0.04 -5.40
N VAL A 38 -12.41 0.67 -6.41
CA VAL A 38 -11.98 2.04 -6.68
C VAL A 38 -12.79 2.97 -5.80
N VAL A 39 -12.11 3.78 -5.01
CA VAL A 39 -12.75 4.79 -4.16
C VAL A 39 -12.60 6.15 -4.82
N ASP A 40 -13.72 6.72 -5.29
CA ASP A 40 -13.74 8.05 -5.87
C ASP A 40 -13.71 9.12 -4.78
N ASP A 41 -12.58 9.83 -4.68
CA ASP A 41 -12.34 10.86 -3.68
C ASP A 41 -12.74 12.24 -4.19
N HIS A 42 -14.04 12.44 -4.46
CA HIS A 42 -14.60 13.71 -4.94
C HIS A 42 -13.93 14.19 -6.24
N SER A 43 -13.91 13.33 -7.26
CA SER A 43 -13.42 13.72 -8.59
C SER A 43 -14.38 14.66 -9.29
N ASP A 44 -13.81 15.64 -9.99
CA ASP A 44 -14.55 16.62 -10.78
C ASP A 44 -14.49 16.31 -12.29
N ASP A 45 -13.77 15.22 -12.67
CA ASP A 45 -13.60 14.73 -14.04
C ASP A 45 -14.39 13.43 -14.32
N GLY A 46 -14.09 12.75 -15.41
CA GLY A 46 -14.72 11.48 -15.79
C GLY A 46 -14.26 10.24 -15.04
N THR A 47 -13.53 10.36 -13.92
CA THR A 47 -12.98 9.22 -13.15
C THR A 47 -14.05 8.17 -12.82
N ALA A 48 -15.16 8.56 -12.20
CA ALA A 48 -16.24 7.64 -11.83
C ALA A 48 -16.87 6.96 -13.06
N ALA A 49 -17.04 7.68 -14.16
CA ALA A 49 -17.58 7.16 -15.41
C ALA A 49 -16.61 6.15 -16.06
N ALA A 50 -15.30 6.41 -16.01
CA ALA A 50 -14.27 5.48 -16.49
C ALA A 50 -14.29 4.16 -15.70
N VAL A 51 -14.43 4.22 -14.38
CA VAL A 51 -14.57 3.03 -13.52
C VAL A 51 -15.87 2.28 -13.82
N ALA A 52 -16.99 2.99 -13.96
CA ALA A 52 -18.27 2.37 -14.30
C ALA A 52 -18.21 1.65 -15.67
N THR A 53 -17.47 2.20 -16.61
CA THR A 53 -17.25 1.55 -17.93
C THR A 53 -16.42 0.28 -17.77
N ALA A 54 -15.35 0.29 -16.98
CA ALA A 54 -14.53 -0.90 -16.69
C ALA A 54 -15.36 -1.99 -15.98
N ALA A 55 -16.22 -1.61 -15.02
CA ALA A 55 -17.06 -2.52 -14.26
C ALA A 55 -18.08 -3.28 -15.12
N ARG A 56 -18.50 -2.74 -16.28
CA ARG A 56 -19.42 -3.43 -17.21
C ARG A 56 -18.79 -4.73 -17.79
N SER A 57 -17.49 -4.71 -18.03
CA SER A 57 -16.74 -5.86 -18.59
C SER A 57 -16.04 -6.69 -17.53
N LEU A 58 -15.87 -6.16 -16.33
CA LEU A 58 -15.15 -6.77 -15.23
C LEU A 58 -16.02 -6.77 -13.96
N PRO A 59 -16.85 -7.80 -13.71
CA PRO A 59 -17.76 -7.87 -12.56
C PRO A 59 -17.06 -7.80 -11.20
N ALA A 60 -15.76 -8.09 -11.14
CA ALA A 60 -14.95 -7.95 -9.93
C ALA A 60 -14.59 -6.49 -9.59
N VAL A 61 -14.92 -5.52 -10.44
CA VAL A 61 -14.61 -4.09 -10.26
C VAL A 61 -15.87 -3.34 -9.79
N ARG A 62 -15.69 -2.50 -8.79
CA ARG A 62 -16.75 -1.58 -8.34
C ARG A 62 -16.20 -0.23 -7.95
N CYS A 63 -17.00 0.81 -8.15
CA CYS A 63 -16.73 2.16 -7.67
C CYS A 63 -17.49 2.42 -6.37
N VAL A 64 -16.81 3.02 -5.40
CA VAL A 64 -17.40 3.43 -4.11
C VAL A 64 -17.12 4.92 -3.92
N PRO A 65 -18.16 5.75 -3.69
CA PRO A 65 -17.93 7.16 -3.41
C PRO A 65 -17.32 7.35 -2.02
N ASN A 66 -16.36 8.24 -1.89
CA ASN A 66 -15.87 8.67 -0.59
C ASN A 66 -16.88 9.62 0.06
N LEU A 67 -17.63 9.14 1.06
CA LEU A 67 -18.58 9.95 1.81
C LEU A 67 -17.93 10.74 2.97
N ARG A 68 -16.63 10.54 3.21
CA ARG A 68 -15.83 11.30 4.17
C ARG A 68 -15.34 12.59 3.51
N ALA A 69 -14.71 13.48 4.29
CA ALA A 69 -14.04 14.65 3.73
C ALA A 69 -12.98 14.23 2.70
N LYS A 70 -12.78 15.04 1.67
CA LYS A 70 -11.78 14.85 0.62
C LYS A 70 -10.39 14.62 1.22
N GLY A 71 -9.71 13.55 0.80
CA GLY A 71 -8.36 13.25 1.25
C GLY A 71 -7.97 11.81 1.03
N PHE A 72 -6.72 11.59 0.63
CA PHE A 72 -6.16 10.29 0.32
C PHE A 72 -6.39 9.24 1.43
N GLY A 73 -6.11 9.62 2.70
CA GLY A 73 -6.35 8.73 3.84
C GLY A 73 -7.83 8.42 4.04
N ASN A 74 -8.72 9.41 3.86
CA ASN A 74 -10.15 9.20 3.96
C ASN A 74 -10.68 8.27 2.85
N ALA A 75 -10.15 8.38 1.64
CA ALA A 75 -10.47 7.44 0.57
C ALA A 75 -10.00 6.02 0.91
N ILE A 76 -8.79 5.87 1.49
CA ILE A 76 -8.34 4.57 1.99
C ILE A 76 -9.26 4.06 3.11
N HIS A 77 -9.65 4.88 4.07
CA HIS A 77 -10.62 4.48 5.11
C HIS A 77 -11.90 3.92 4.49
N THR A 78 -12.48 4.65 3.51
CA THR A 78 -13.68 4.19 2.81
C THR A 78 -13.44 2.83 2.11
N GLY A 79 -12.30 2.65 1.47
CA GLY A 79 -11.91 1.38 0.86
C GLY A 79 -11.74 0.24 1.89
N LEU A 80 -11.10 0.55 3.04
CA LEU A 80 -10.92 -0.39 4.15
C LEU A 80 -12.23 -0.73 4.90
N ASP A 81 -13.25 0.08 4.79
CA ASP A 81 -14.60 -0.25 5.30
C ASP A 81 -15.42 -1.05 4.28
N ALA A 82 -15.09 -0.93 3.00
CA ALA A 82 -15.86 -1.52 1.90
C ALA A 82 -15.29 -2.84 1.37
N PHE A 83 -14.01 -3.18 1.60
CA PHE A 83 -13.41 -4.38 1.03
C PHE A 83 -13.99 -5.68 1.64
N ARG A 84 -14.01 -6.76 0.85
CA ARG A 84 -14.63 -8.04 1.22
C ARG A 84 -13.64 -9.20 1.32
N GLY A 85 -12.42 -9.04 0.79
CA GLY A 85 -11.41 -10.08 0.71
C GLY A 85 -10.81 -10.49 2.06
N ASP A 86 -10.06 -11.56 2.05
CA ASP A 86 -9.28 -12.04 3.21
C ASP A 86 -8.03 -11.19 3.44
N ALA A 87 -7.59 -10.46 2.40
CA ALA A 87 -6.52 -9.48 2.46
C ALA A 87 -6.85 -8.28 1.57
N VAL A 88 -6.20 -7.15 1.84
CA VAL A 88 -6.35 -5.91 1.09
C VAL A 88 -4.99 -5.37 0.65
N CYS A 89 -4.85 -5.07 -0.64
CA CYS A 89 -3.72 -4.38 -1.22
C CYS A 89 -4.11 -2.95 -1.58
N ILE A 90 -3.32 -1.96 -1.17
CA ILE A 90 -3.51 -0.55 -1.53
C ILE A 90 -2.66 -0.25 -2.75
N VAL A 91 -3.26 0.19 -3.85
CA VAL A 91 -2.61 0.46 -5.14
C VAL A 91 -2.95 1.87 -5.61
N MET A 92 -1.99 2.55 -6.25
CA MET A 92 -2.22 3.90 -6.78
C MET A 92 -2.99 3.86 -8.11
N ALA A 93 -3.83 4.88 -8.35
CA ALA A 93 -4.64 4.99 -9.56
C ALA A 93 -3.84 5.39 -10.81
N ASP A 94 -2.64 5.92 -10.65
CA ASP A 94 -1.82 6.55 -11.69
C ASP A 94 -0.89 5.59 -12.47
N ALA A 95 -1.11 4.29 -12.33
CA ALA A 95 -0.31 3.22 -12.95
C ALA A 95 1.19 3.25 -12.57
N SER A 96 1.55 3.86 -11.44
CA SER A 96 2.93 3.88 -10.95
C SER A 96 3.38 2.56 -10.31
N ASP A 97 2.43 1.73 -9.87
CA ASP A 97 2.65 0.44 -9.25
C ASP A 97 2.54 -0.69 -10.28
N ASP A 98 3.45 -1.67 -10.22
CA ASP A 98 3.45 -2.80 -11.14
C ASP A 98 2.43 -3.87 -10.68
N PRO A 99 1.46 -4.28 -11.51
CA PRO A 99 0.52 -5.36 -11.18
C PRO A 99 1.19 -6.69 -10.80
N ALA A 100 2.40 -6.97 -11.29
CA ALA A 100 3.15 -8.15 -10.91
C ALA A 100 3.54 -8.15 -9.42
N ASP A 101 3.79 -6.97 -8.87
CA ASP A 101 4.15 -6.82 -7.46
C ASP A 101 2.94 -7.09 -6.54
N VAL A 102 1.70 -6.83 -7.02
CA VAL A 102 0.47 -7.21 -6.29
C VAL A 102 0.38 -8.73 -6.13
N VAL A 103 0.74 -9.47 -7.18
CA VAL A 103 0.79 -10.95 -7.11
C VAL A 103 1.87 -11.40 -6.11
N ALA A 104 3.05 -10.76 -6.12
CA ALA A 104 4.11 -11.08 -5.15
C ALA A 104 3.67 -10.81 -3.69
N TYR A 105 2.92 -9.73 -3.43
CA TYR A 105 2.33 -9.47 -2.11
C TYR A 105 1.32 -10.54 -1.72
N TRP A 106 0.45 -10.92 -2.66
CA TRP A 106 -0.54 -11.96 -2.43
C TRP A 106 0.12 -13.29 -2.05
N ARG A 107 1.18 -13.70 -2.77
CA ARG A 107 1.93 -14.91 -2.44
C ARG A 107 2.54 -14.85 -1.03
N ALA A 108 3.10 -13.71 -0.64
CA ALA A 108 3.60 -13.54 0.72
C ALA A 108 2.48 -13.70 1.79
N ILE A 109 1.26 -13.23 1.50
CA ILE A 109 0.09 -13.46 2.37
C ILE A 109 -0.30 -14.94 2.41
N GLU A 110 -0.28 -15.64 1.26
CA GLU A 110 -0.54 -17.09 1.18
C GLU A 110 0.52 -17.89 1.95
N ASP A 111 1.78 -17.46 1.91
CA ASP A 111 2.91 -18.05 2.66
C ASP A 111 2.82 -17.82 4.18
N GLY A 112 1.79 -17.11 4.66
CA GLY A 112 1.49 -16.98 6.07
C GLY A 112 1.89 -15.65 6.71
N TYR A 113 2.49 -14.71 5.99
CA TYR A 113 2.74 -13.37 6.51
C TYR A 113 1.42 -12.61 6.72
N ASP A 114 1.39 -11.77 7.74
CA ASP A 114 0.26 -10.91 8.02
C ASP A 114 0.26 -9.66 7.12
N CYS A 115 1.46 -9.20 6.73
CA CYS A 115 1.66 -8.02 5.89
C CYS A 115 2.77 -8.24 4.86
N ALA A 116 2.60 -7.64 3.68
CA ALA A 116 3.63 -7.53 2.67
C ALA A 116 3.84 -6.05 2.33
N PHE A 117 5.06 -5.54 2.52
CA PHE A 117 5.42 -4.13 2.35
C PHE A 117 6.34 -3.95 1.16
N GLY A 118 5.97 -3.07 0.23
CA GLY A 118 6.80 -2.77 -0.93
C GLY A 118 7.98 -1.87 -0.59
N THR A 119 9.12 -2.15 -1.18
CA THR A 119 10.27 -1.25 -1.16
C THR A 119 10.77 -0.96 -2.56
N ARG A 120 10.92 0.32 -2.87
CA ARG A 120 11.52 0.83 -4.10
C ARG A 120 13.06 0.82 -4.05
N PHE A 121 13.63 0.56 -2.88
CA PHE A 121 15.06 0.76 -2.58
C PHE A 121 15.80 -0.52 -2.20
N ALA A 122 15.26 -1.66 -2.56
CA ALA A 122 15.93 -2.95 -2.47
C ALA A 122 16.07 -3.58 -3.86
N ARG A 123 17.21 -4.20 -4.17
CA ARG A 123 17.38 -4.91 -5.45
C ARG A 123 16.44 -6.13 -5.49
N PRO A 124 15.84 -6.48 -6.63
CA PRO A 124 16.06 -5.94 -7.99
C PRO A 124 15.16 -4.75 -8.39
N ALA A 125 14.47 -4.09 -7.45
CA ALA A 125 13.56 -2.98 -7.72
C ALA A 125 14.18 -1.88 -8.58
N ARG A 126 13.35 -1.28 -9.45
CA ARG A 126 13.74 -0.16 -10.32
C ARG A 126 12.90 1.06 -10.00
N VAL A 127 13.56 2.19 -9.84
CA VAL A 127 12.92 3.49 -9.65
C VAL A 127 13.26 4.36 -10.86
N VAL A 128 12.23 4.71 -11.64
CA VAL A 128 12.41 5.44 -12.90
C VAL A 128 11.76 6.83 -12.80
N GLY A 129 12.53 7.88 -13.07
CA GLY A 129 12.02 9.25 -13.14
C GLY A 129 11.73 9.90 -11.78
N TYR A 130 12.29 9.42 -10.68
CA TYR A 130 12.08 10.04 -9.35
C TYR A 130 12.89 11.35 -9.25
N PRO A 131 12.25 12.51 -8.94
CA PRO A 131 12.97 13.76 -8.79
C PRO A 131 13.99 13.71 -7.65
N PHE A 132 15.26 14.03 -7.92
CA PHE A 132 16.35 13.85 -6.97
C PHE A 132 16.15 14.52 -5.61
N PRO A 133 15.66 15.79 -5.50
CA PRO A 133 15.42 16.40 -4.18
C PRO A 133 14.36 15.66 -3.36
N LYS A 134 13.30 15.17 -4.02
CA LYS A 134 12.26 14.37 -3.36
C LYS A 134 12.80 13.00 -2.93
N LEU A 135 13.67 12.40 -3.73
CA LEU A 135 14.32 11.13 -3.39
C LEU A 135 15.17 11.27 -2.12
N LEU A 136 16.02 12.30 -2.06
CA LEU A 136 16.88 12.54 -0.90
C LEU A 136 16.07 12.75 0.38
N LEU A 137 15.03 13.61 0.33
CA LEU A 137 14.14 13.83 1.46
C LEU A 137 13.40 12.54 1.89
N ASN A 138 12.93 11.78 0.91
CA ASN A 138 12.26 10.50 1.17
C ASN A 138 13.21 9.50 1.86
N ARG A 139 14.44 9.36 1.34
CA ARG A 139 15.46 8.47 1.93
C ARG A 139 15.81 8.89 3.35
N PHE A 140 16.00 10.18 3.59
CA PHE A 140 16.28 10.73 4.93
C PHE A 140 15.12 10.44 5.90
N ALA A 141 13.89 10.76 5.52
CA ALA A 141 12.72 10.52 6.35
C ALA A 141 12.55 9.03 6.71
N ASN A 142 12.71 8.13 5.72
CA ASN A 142 12.64 6.69 5.97
C ASN A 142 13.79 6.19 6.87
N ALA A 143 15.01 6.73 6.74
CA ALA A 143 16.13 6.37 7.60
C ALA A 143 15.88 6.79 9.05
N VAL A 144 15.36 8.00 9.28
CA VAL A 144 14.98 8.49 10.62
C VAL A 144 13.91 7.58 11.24
N VAL A 145 12.84 7.26 10.50
CA VAL A 145 11.79 6.37 11.00
C VAL A 145 12.35 4.98 11.29
N ALA A 146 13.16 4.42 10.41
CA ALA A 146 13.79 3.11 10.62
C ALA A 146 14.65 3.07 11.89
N LEU A 147 15.41 4.13 12.14
CA LEU A 147 16.21 4.28 13.36
C LEU A 147 15.34 4.39 14.62
N MET A 148 14.32 5.25 14.61
CA MET A 148 13.40 5.45 15.76
C MET A 148 12.68 4.16 16.17
N PHE A 149 12.31 3.34 15.20
CA PHE A 149 11.59 2.09 15.46
C PHE A 149 12.49 0.86 15.56
N GLY A 150 13.79 0.98 15.26
CA GLY A 150 14.74 -0.14 15.26
C GLY A 150 14.41 -1.20 14.19
N ILE A 151 13.92 -0.78 13.03
CA ILE A 151 13.46 -1.66 11.95
C ILE A 151 14.38 -1.58 10.73
N ARG A 152 14.47 -2.66 9.96
CA ARG A 152 15.24 -2.69 8.70
C ARG A 152 14.42 -2.33 7.46
N TYR A 153 13.15 -1.95 7.62
CA TYR A 153 12.31 -1.53 6.51
C TYR A 153 12.63 -0.10 6.08
N ASN A 154 13.07 0.09 4.84
CA ASN A 154 13.68 1.32 4.35
C ASN A 154 12.78 2.18 3.46
N ASP A 155 11.49 1.83 3.33
CA ASP A 155 10.50 2.55 2.48
C ASP A 155 9.12 2.60 3.12
N VAL A 156 9.06 2.98 4.40
CA VAL A 156 7.82 3.05 5.20
C VAL A 156 6.79 3.97 4.55
N THR A 157 7.22 5.03 3.87
CA THR A 157 6.37 6.02 3.22
C THR A 157 5.72 5.53 1.92
N ASN A 158 6.12 4.37 1.39
CA ASN A 158 5.48 3.79 0.21
C ASN A 158 4.01 3.43 0.53
N ALA A 159 3.07 3.82 -0.34
CA ALA A 159 1.65 3.50 -0.17
C ALA A 159 1.35 2.04 -0.52
N PHE A 160 2.10 1.47 -1.46
CA PHE A 160 1.89 0.16 -2.03
C PHE A 160 2.23 -0.95 -1.02
N LYS A 161 1.20 -1.54 -0.41
CA LYS A 161 1.30 -2.54 0.65
C LYS A 161 0.07 -3.43 0.68
N CYS A 162 0.24 -4.64 1.20
CA CYS A 162 -0.84 -5.60 1.40
C CYS A 162 -0.93 -6.02 2.88
N TYR A 163 -2.15 -6.21 3.36
CA TYR A 163 -2.46 -6.56 4.75
C TYR A 163 -3.56 -7.63 4.79
N ARG A 164 -3.47 -8.57 5.69
CA ARG A 164 -4.61 -9.44 6.03
C ARG A 164 -5.76 -8.63 6.62
N ARG A 165 -6.99 -9.13 6.52
CA ARG A 165 -8.19 -8.50 7.09
C ARG A 165 -8.05 -8.30 8.59
N ASP A 166 -7.67 -9.33 9.31
CA ASP A 166 -7.50 -9.30 10.77
C ASP A 166 -6.43 -8.30 11.24
N VAL A 167 -5.43 -8.02 10.39
CA VAL A 167 -4.49 -6.92 10.63
C VAL A 167 -5.23 -5.58 10.58
N ILE A 168 -5.95 -5.30 9.50
CA ILE A 168 -6.67 -4.03 9.36
C ILE A 168 -7.63 -3.80 10.53
N ASP A 169 -8.35 -4.83 10.95
CA ASP A 169 -9.23 -4.78 12.11
C ASP A 169 -8.47 -4.47 13.40
N GLY A 170 -7.33 -5.13 13.59
CA GLY A 170 -6.46 -4.92 14.75
C GLY A 170 -5.66 -3.61 14.74
N LEU A 171 -5.59 -2.88 13.62
CA LEU A 171 -4.96 -1.55 13.55
C LEU A 171 -5.91 -0.41 13.93
N ARG A 172 -7.19 -0.67 14.06
CA ARG A 172 -8.16 0.37 14.42
C ARG A 172 -7.95 0.87 15.87
N PRO A 173 -8.25 2.14 16.17
CA PRO A 173 -8.66 3.19 15.23
C PRO A 173 -7.47 3.65 14.37
N ILE A 174 -7.72 3.91 13.08
CA ILE A 174 -6.74 4.51 12.17
C ILE A 174 -7.00 6.02 12.18
N LEU A 175 -5.95 6.82 12.45
CA LEU A 175 -6.08 8.26 12.72
C LEU A 175 -5.81 9.15 11.52
N SER A 176 -5.11 8.63 10.52
CA SER A 176 -4.59 9.43 9.40
C SER A 176 -5.63 9.65 8.32
N HIS A 177 -5.99 10.89 8.05
CA HIS A 177 -6.94 11.30 7.00
C HIS A 177 -6.27 11.65 5.65
N HIS A 178 -4.94 11.70 5.62
CA HIS A 178 -4.12 12.10 4.47
C HIS A 178 -3.05 11.06 4.15
N PHE A 179 -2.01 11.43 3.39
CA PHE A 179 -0.92 10.53 2.99
C PHE A 179 -0.13 9.94 4.18
N ASN A 180 -0.22 10.52 5.38
CA ASN A 180 0.38 9.96 6.60
C ASN A 180 -0.18 8.56 6.98
N ILE A 181 -1.31 8.14 6.44
CA ILE A 181 -1.83 6.76 6.57
C ILE A 181 -0.84 5.72 6.05
N THR A 182 -0.04 6.07 5.03
CA THR A 182 0.99 5.18 4.47
C THR A 182 2.08 4.81 5.46
N VAL A 183 2.29 5.62 6.48
CA VAL A 183 3.24 5.42 7.58
C VAL A 183 2.55 4.84 8.81
N GLU A 184 1.33 5.27 9.11
CA GLU A 184 0.57 4.78 10.25
C GLU A 184 0.33 3.26 10.20
N LEU A 185 -0.22 2.77 9.09
CA LEU A 185 -0.59 1.36 8.96
C LEU A 185 0.61 0.41 9.17
N PRO A 186 1.75 0.55 8.47
CA PRO A 186 2.86 -0.36 8.65
C PRO A 186 3.53 -0.22 10.02
N LEU A 187 3.66 0.99 10.57
CA LEU A 187 4.27 1.16 11.88
C LEU A 187 3.42 0.58 12.99
N LYS A 188 2.09 0.77 12.96
CA LYS A 188 1.18 0.11 13.90
C LYS A 188 1.25 -1.41 13.77
N ALA A 189 1.26 -1.96 12.55
CA ALA A 189 1.36 -3.40 12.33
C ALA A 189 2.64 -3.96 12.96
N ILE A 190 3.78 -3.30 12.74
CA ILE A 190 5.08 -3.69 13.30
C ILE A 190 5.06 -3.62 14.85
N VAL A 191 4.60 -2.50 15.40
CA VAL A 191 4.57 -2.27 16.86
C VAL A 191 3.63 -3.24 17.57
N ARG A 192 2.49 -3.56 16.94
CA ARG A 192 1.50 -4.51 17.46
C ARG A 192 1.89 -5.99 17.24
N GLY A 193 3.05 -6.26 16.65
CA GLY A 193 3.62 -7.61 16.56
C GLY A 193 3.05 -8.48 15.43
N TYR A 194 2.48 -7.88 14.38
CA TYR A 194 2.11 -8.62 13.18
C TYR A 194 3.36 -9.02 12.38
N SER A 195 3.33 -10.21 11.79
CA SER A 195 4.40 -10.68 10.92
C SER A 195 4.37 -9.92 9.59
N TRP A 196 5.53 -9.58 9.06
CA TRP A 196 5.64 -8.83 7.82
C TRP A 196 6.86 -9.23 7.02
N THR A 197 6.77 -9.06 5.73
CA THR A 197 7.89 -9.23 4.80
C THR A 197 8.03 -8.01 3.90
N VAL A 198 9.19 -7.88 3.27
CA VAL A 198 9.50 -6.78 2.35
C VAL A 198 9.66 -7.34 0.94
N VAL A 199 8.90 -6.78 0.00
CA VAL A 199 8.95 -7.17 -1.41
C VAL A 199 9.55 -6.01 -2.21
N PRO A 200 10.63 -6.24 -2.97
CA PRO A 200 11.15 -5.23 -3.90
C PRO A 200 10.12 -4.91 -4.97
N THR A 201 9.78 -3.63 -5.15
CA THR A 201 8.74 -3.19 -6.08
C THR A 201 9.26 -2.16 -7.06
N ASN A 202 8.88 -2.31 -8.32
CA ASN A 202 9.19 -1.33 -9.34
C ASN A 202 8.31 -0.09 -9.17
N TRP A 203 8.87 1.07 -9.42
CA TRP A 203 8.14 2.31 -9.42
C TRP A 203 8.48 3.15 -10.64
N TYR A 204 7.44 3.58 -11.33
CA TYR A 204 7.57 4.42 -12.52
C TYR A 204 6.91 5.75 -12.26
N ASN A 205 7.58 6.85 -12.62
CA ASN A 205 6.95 8.16 -12.48
C ASN A 205 5.71 8.21 -13.37
N ARG A 206 4.64 8.80 -12.81
CA ARG A 206 3.36 8.96 -13.52
C ARG A 206 3.55 9.64 -14.87
N LYS A 207 2.79 9.20 -15.87
CA LYS A 207 2.81 9.80 -17.20
C LYS A 207 1.87 11.00 -17.32
N HIS A 208 0.82 11.04 -16.50
CA HIS A 208 -0.23 12.05 -16.48
C HIS A 208 -0.48 12.56 -15.07
N GLY A 209 -1.00 13.80 -14.95
CA GLY A 209 -1.39 14.39 -13.66
C GLY A 209 -0.25 15.03 -12.87
N VAL A 210 -0.61 15.70 -11.77
CA VAL A 210 0.31 16.43 -10.87
C VAL A 210 0.34 15.77 -9.50
N SER A 211 1.52 15.73 -8.86
CA SER A 211 1.63 15.23 -7.49
C SER A 211 0.83 16.09 -6.52
N LYS A 212 -0.16 15.50 -5.85
CA LYS A 212 -1.01 16.18 -4.86
C LYS A 212 -0.36 16.28 -3.47
N LEU A 213 0.85 15.72 -3.29
CA LEU A 213 1.59 15.74 -2.03
C LEU A 213 2.21 17.13 -1.77
N LYS A 214 1.66 17.85 -0.80
CA LYS A 214 2.20 19.14 -0.32
C LYS A 214 3.16 18.90 0.84
N ILE A 215 4.46 18.95 0.59
CA ILE A 215 5.51 18.53 1.55
C ILE A 215 5.45 19.33 2.86
N LYS A 216 5.25 20.67 2.81
CA LYS A 216 5.19 21.52 4.02
C LYS A 216 4.01 21.17 4.94
N GLU A 217 2.85 20.94 4.36
CA GLU A 217 1.63 20.61 5.11
C GLU A 217 1.67 19.16 5.64
N MET A 218 2.29 18.26 4.89
CA MET A 218 2.37 16.85 5.26
C MET A 218 3.43 16.57 6.34
N GLY A 219 4.48 17.37 6.45
CA GLY A 219 5.59 17.12 7.38
C GLY A 219 5.14 17.02 8.84
N SER A 220 4.32 17.96 9.31
CA SER A 220 3.77 17.92 10.68
C SER A 220 2.86 16.71 10.91
N ARG A 221 2.03 16.34 9.93
CA ARG A 221 1.14 15.18 10.03
C ARG A 221 1.90 13.85 10.07
N TYR A 222 2.99 13.73 9.30
CA TYR A 222 3.88 12.58 9.38
C TYR A 222 4.58 12.51 10.74
N LEU A 223 5.12 13.63 11.21
CA LEU A 223 5.77 13.69 12.53
C LEU A 223 4.81 13.30 13.65
N PHE A 224 3.58 13.86 13.64
CA PHE A 224 2.56 13.54 14.62
C PHE A 224 2.30 12.03 14.67
N ILE A 225 2.06 11.39 13.52
CA ILE A 225 1.70 9.97 13.50
C ILE A 225 2.89 9.06 13.87
N VAL A 226 4.11 9.43 13.48
CA VAL A 226 5.34 8.74 13.88
C VAL A 226 5.51 8.78 15.39
N LEU A 227 5.37 9.97 16.01
CA LEU A 227 5.46 10.12 17.46
C LEU A 227 4.33 9.38 18.18
N TYR A 228 3.11 9.46 17.68
CA TYR A 228 1.98 8.72 18.25
C TYR A 228 2.27 7.21 18.33
N VAL A 229 2.70 6.59 17.22
CA VAL A 229 3.00 5.16 17.21
C VAL A 229 4.25 4.82 18.03
N LEU A 230 5.22 5.75 18.11
CA LEU A 230 6.40 5.57 18.96
C LEU A 230 6.03 5.58 20.45
N ILE A 231 5.12 6.47 20.85
CA ILE A 231 4.56 6.51 22.21
C ILE A 231 3.79 5.22 22.51
N GLU A 232 2.96 4.74 21.57
CA GLU A 232 2.30 3.44 21.69
C GLU A 232 3.32 2.32 21.92
N LYS A 233 4.41 2.27 21.13
CA LYS A 233 5.48 1.28 21.28
C LYS A 233 6.09 1.23 22.67
N TRP A 234 6.30 2.40 23.30
CA TRP A 234 7.02 2.50 24.58
C TRP A 234 6.11 2.47 25.80
N LEU A 235 4.93 3.07 25.73
CA LEU A 235 4.08 3.31 26.89
C LEU A 235 2.86 2.39 26.98
N ALA A 236 2.38 1.82 25.86
CA ALA A 236 1.21 0.96 25.88
C ALA A 236 1.47 -0.46 26.45
N ARG A 237 2.72 -0.77 26.83
CA ARG A 237 3.10 -2.03 27.50
C ARG A 237 2.53 -3.31 26.85
N GLY A 238 2.16 -3.24 25.59
CA GLY A 238 1.63 -4.36 24.83
C GLY A 238 0.10 -4.49 24.82
N ASP A 239 -0.65 -3.54 25.37
CA ASP A 239 -2.12 -3.55 25.39
C ASP A 239 -2.77 -3.73 24.02
N TYR A 240 -2.09 -3.24 22.97
CA TYR A 240 -2.55 -3.36 21.58
C TYR A 240 -1.84 -4.48 20.80
N ARG A 241 -0.99 -5.27 21.48
CA ARG A 241 -0.32 -6.38 20.80
C ARG A 241 -1.31 -7.45 20.40
N ARG A 242 -1.07 -7.98 19.22
CA ARG A 242 -1.77 -9.16 18.72
C ARG A 242 -1.65 -10.32 19.74
N PRO A 243 -2.74 -11.05 20.04
CA PRO A 243 -2.63 -12.33 20.72
C PRO A 243 -1.71 -13.27 19.93
N ALA A 244 -0.79 -13.96 20.62
CA ALA A 244 0.16 -14.85 19.96
C ALA A 244 -0.57 -15.90 19.12
N ARG A 245 -0.46 -15.81 17.77
CA ARG A 245 -0.69 -16.96 16.90
C ARG A 245 0.58 -17.81 16.91
N LEU A 246 0.43 -19.13 16.76
CA LEU A 246 1.54 -20.06 16.52
C LEU A 246 2.48 -19.48 15.45
N ALA A 247 3.77 -19.41 15.78
CA ALA A 247 4.78 -18.62 15.10
C ALA A 247 4.75 -18.76 13.56
N PRO A 248 4.78 -17.65 12.82
CA PRO A 248 5.09 -17.68 11.39
C PRO A 248 6.56 -18.03 11.17
N PRO A 249 6.91 -18.49 9.97
CA PRO A 249 8.29 -18.75 9.62
C PRO A 249 9.20 -17.56 9.89
N SER A 250 10.43 -17.82 10.27
CA SER A 250 11.46 -16.85 10.63
C SER A 250 11.54 -15.68 9.63
N GLN A 251 11.73 -14.46 10.14
CA GLN A 251 11.89 -13.22 9.35
C GLN A 251 13.19 -13.21 8.52
N GLU A 252 13.54 -14.29 7.87
CA GLU A 252 14.62 -14.31 6.90
C GLU A 252 14.10 -13.68 5.60
N ILE A 253 14.73 -12.58 5.21
CA ILE A 253 14.61 -12.04 3.85
C ILE A 253 15.05 -13.18 2.92
N PRO A 254 14.15 -13.76 2.09
CA PRO A 254 14.56 -14.85 1.22
C PRO A 254 15.70 -14.36 0.32
N PRO A 255 16.75 -15.16 0.11
CA PRO A 255 17.81 -14.81 -0.82
C PRO A 255 17.18 -14.62 -2.19
N VAL A 256 17.43 -13.45 -2.77
CA VAL A 256 16.98 -13.08 -4.12
C VAL A 256 17.41 -14.20 -5.08
N PRO A 257 16.47 -14.83 -5.84
CA PRO A 257 16.85 -15.83 -6.81
C PRO A 257 17.84 -15.21 -7.81
N ARG A 258 19.05 -15.78 -7.88
CA ARG A 258 20.04 -15.38 -8.88
C ARG A 258 19.46 -15.66 -10.24
N SER A 259 19.09 -14.62 -10.99
CA SER A 259 18.79 -14.71 -12.41
C SER A 259 19.99 -15.43 -13.07
N LYS A 260 19.74 -16.61 -13.64
CA LYS A 260 20.69 -17.20 -14.57
C LYS A 260 20.82 -16.20 -15.72
N ALA A 261 21.98 -15.55 -15.79
CA ALA A 261 22.35 -14.79 -16.97
C ALA A 261 22.26 -15.74 -18.16
N ALA A 262 21.44 -15.40 -19.14
CA ALA A 262 21.54 -16.01 -20.45
C ALA A 262 22.95 -15.65 -20.97
N ALA A 263 23.75 -16.66 -21.18
CA ALA A 263 25.03 -16.55 -21.87
C ALA A 263 24.79 -16.22 -23.35
N PRO A 264 25.76 -15.58 -24.01
CA PRO A 264 25.65 -14.95 -25.34
C PRO A 264 25.26 -15.90 -26.45
#